data_d2db686b0f0e930e89deeb2fbf512811
#
_entry.id   d2db686b0f0e930e89deeb2fbf512811
#
_cell.length_a   1.000
_cell.length_b   1.000
_cell.length_c   1.000
_cell.angle_alpha   90.00
_cell.angle_beta   90.00
_cell.angle_gamma   90.00
#
_symmetry.space_group_name_H-M   'P 1'
#
loop_
_entity.id
_entity.type
_entity.pdbx_description
1 polymer ?
#
loop_
_entity_poly.entity_id
_entity_poly.type
_entity_poly.pdbx_seq_one_letter_code
_entity_poly.pdbx_strand_id
1 'polypeptide(L)'
;MTMTDPIADMLTRLRNANAAYHDTAAMPYSKIKSRIAEILQQEGYIAGWKVEDAEVGRRLVISLKYGNSRERSIAGIKRVSKPGLRVYAKKDNLPRVLGGLGVAIISTSGGLLTDKQANKRGVGGEVLAYVW
;
A
#
# COMPACT_ATOMS: atom_id res chain seq x y z
N MET A 1 11.67 11.94 -21.25
CA MET A 1 10.50 12.03 -20.38
C MET A 1 10.56 10.97 -19.29
N THR A 2 10.53 11.39 -18.07
CA THR A 2 10.54 10.46 -16.95
C THR A 2 9.13 9.97 -16.68
N MET A 3 8.99 8.65 -16.58
CA MET A 3 7.73 8.08 -16.11
C MET A 3 7.61 8.29 -14.60
N THR A 4 6.43 8.73 -14.16
CA THR A 4 6.16 8.91 -12.75
C THR A 4 5.36 7.72 -12.22
N ASP A 5 5.67 7.29 -11.01
CA ASP A 5 4.94 6.24 -10.32
C ASP A 5 4.59 6.73 -8.92
N PRO A 6 3.42 7.38 -8.76
CA PRO A 6 3.00 7.90 -7.45
C PRO A 6 2.87 6.80 -6.39
N ILE A 7 2.50 5.59 -6.79
CA ILE A 7 2.39 4.47 -5.85
C ILE A 7 3.78 4.08 -5.36
N ALA A 8 4.76 3.95 -6.25
CA ALA A 8 6.13 3.64 -5.86
C ALA A 8 6.70 4.71 -4.94
N ASP A 9 6.41 5.99 -5.21
CA ASP A 9 6.82 7.10 -4.35
C ASP A 9 6.22 6.96 -2.95
N MET A 10 4.93 6.66 -2.86
CA MET A 10 4.25 6.41 -1.59
C MET A 10 4.92 5.28 -0.81
N LEU A 11 5.17 4.15 -1.47
CA LEU A 11 5.77 2.99 -0.81
C LEU A 11 7.19 3.29 -0.35
N THR A 12 7.95 4.05 -1.11
CA THR A 12 9.30 4.47 -0.75
C THR A 12 9.27 5.39 0.47
N ARG A 13 8.35 6.36 0.52
CA ARG A 13 8.19 7.24 1.67
C ARG A 13 7.84 6.46 2.94
N LEU A 14 6.94 5.48 2.83
CA LEU A 14 6.57 4.61 3.94
C LEU A 14 7.75 3.75 4.39
N ARG A 15 8.49 3.18 3.44
CA ARG A 15 9.66 2.36 3.74
C ARG A 15 10.72 3.17 4.48
N ASN A 16 11.04 4.36 3.99
CA ASN A 16 12.06 5.22 4.58
C ASN A 16 11.65 5.71 5.97
N ALA A 17 10.40 6.15 6.13
CA ALA A 17 9.89 6.60 7.42
C ALA A 17 9.88 5.46 8.46
N ASN A 18 9.48 4.27 8.02
CA ASN A 18 9.46 3.08 8.86
C ASN A 18 10.88 2.67 9.31
N ALA A 19 11.84 2.73 8.38
CA ALA A 19 13.24 2.40 8.70
C ALA A 19 13.84 3.40 9.68
N ALA A 20 13.49 4.68 9.57
CA ALA A 20 14.00 5.75 10.45
C ALA A 20 13.18 5.94 11.73
N TYR A 21 12.18 5.10 11.97
CA TYR A 21 11.29 5.18 13.14
C TYR A 21 10.56 6.52 13.24
N HIS A 22 10.18 7.11 12.10
CA HIS A 22 9.33 8.30 12.10
C HIS A 22 7.90 7.94 12.53
N ASP A 23 7.25 8.87 13.22
CA ASP A 23 5.85 8.67 13.63
C ASP A 23 4.89 8.77 12.47
N THR A 24 5.22 9.61 11.48
CA THR A 24 4.35 9.87 10.33
C THR A 24 5.13 9.92 9.03
N ALA A 25 4.40 9.70 7.94
CA ALA A 25 4.90 9.93 6.59
C ALA A 25 3.86 10.77 5.86
N ALA A 26 4.30 11.81 5.16
CA ALA A 26 3.41 12.71 4.42
C ALA A 26 3.72 12.67 2.93
N MET A 27 2.69 12.86 2.11
CA MET A 27 2.81 12.82 0.67
C MET A 27 1.64 13.59 0.04
N PRO A 28 1.75 14.00 -1.23
CA PRO A 28 0.61 14.59 -1.92
C PRO A 28 -0.57 13.63 -1.92
N TYR A 29 -1.77 14.15 -1.66
CA TYR A 29 -2.98 13.33 -1.63
C TYR A 29 -3.36 12.84 -3.03
N SER A 30 -3.84 11.61 -3.10
CA SER A 30 -4.61 11.11 -4.23
C SER A 30 -5.60 10.06 -3.74
N LYS A 31 -6.65 9.84 -4.50
CA LYS A 31 -7.68 8.88 -4.14
C LYS A 31 -7.12 7.47 -4.02
N ILE A 32 -6.24 7.07 -4.95
CA ILE A 32 -5.64 5.74 -4.93
C ILE A 32 -4.73 5.55 -3.71
N LYS A 33 -3.96 6.59 -3.35
CA LYS A 33 -3.09 6.52 -2.16
C LYS A 33 -3.91 6.39 -0.88
N SER A 34 -5.03 7.10 -0.77
CA SER A 34 -5.90 6.98 0.40
C SER A 34 -6.51 5.58 0.50
N ARG A 35 -6.84 4.96 -0.62
CA ARG A 35 -7.33 3.57 -0.65
C ARG A 35 -6.26 2.59 -0.20
N ILE A 36 -5.02 2.78 -0.61
CA ILE A 36 -3.91 1.96 -0.15
C ILE A 36 -3.73 2.12 1.37
N ALA A 37 -3.77 3.35 1.87
CA ALA A 37 -3.68 3.63 3.30
C ALA A 37 -4.81 2.94 4.09
N GLU A 38 -6.02 2.98 3.57
CA GLU A 38 -7.17 2.32 4.17
C GLU A 38 -6.94 0.80 4.31
N ILE A 39 -6.42 0.16 3.25
CA ILE A 39 -6.09 -1.26 3.29
C ILE A 39 -4.99 -1.54 4.31
N LEU A 40 -3.93 -0.73 4.34
CA LEU A 40 -2.84 -0.90 5.30
C LEU A 40 -3.34 -0.79 6.75
N GLN A 41 -4.27 0.12 7.02
CA GLN A 41 -4.87 0.26 8.33
C GLN A 41 -5.73 -0.96 8.69
N GLN A 42 -6.57 -1.42 7.78
CA GLN A 42 -7.42 -2.59 7.99
C GLN A 42 -6.60 -3.84 8.29
N GLU A 43 -5.45 -3.98 7.63
CA GLU A 43 -4.57 -5.14 7.81
C GLU A 43 -3.59 -4.97 8.97
N GLY A 44 -3.65 -3.86 9.69
CA GLY A 44 -2.85 -3.65 10.90
C GLY A 44 -1.42 -3.19 10.66
N TYR A 45 -1.07 -2.71 9.48
CA TYR A 45 0.29 -2.26 9.16
C TYR A 45 0.56 -0.82 9.55
N ILE A 46 -0.47 0.01 9.64
CA ILE A 46 -0.35 1.40 10.08
C ILE A 46 -1.39 1.69 11.16
N ALA A 47 -1.14 2.72 11.96
CA ALA A 47 -2.06 3.12 13.03
C ALA A 47 -3.27 3.87 12.47
N GLY A 48 -3.06 4.70 11.45
CA GLY A 48 -4.13 5.46 10.84
C GLY A 48 -3.63 6.38 9.74
N TRP A 49 -4.54 7.16 9.18
CA TRP A 49 -4.21 8.14 8.15
C TRP A 49 -5.23 9.26 8.17
N LYS A 50 -4.84 10.41 7.65
CA LYS A 50 -5.72 11.57 7.53
C LYS A 50 -5.33 12.38 6.30
N VAL A 51 -6.26 13.23 5.86
CA VAL A 51 -6.03 14.19 4.78
C VAL A 51 -6.06 15.58 5.41
N GLU A 52 -5.05 16.40 5.10
CA GLU A 52 -5.01 17.77 5.58
C GLU A 52 -4.66 18.71 4.45
N ASP A 53 -5.02 20.01 4.61
CA ASP A 53 -4.73 21.02 3.62
C ASP A 53 -3.24 21.34 3.61
N ALA A 54 -2.70 21.57 2.41
CA ALA A 54 -1.33 22.01 2.19
C ALA A 54 -1.35 23.38 1.50
N GLU A 55 -0.18 23.99 1.34
CA GLU A 55 -0.08 25.27 0.60
C GLU A 55 -0.64 25.14 -0.80
N VAL A 56 -0.37 23.99 -1.45
CA VAL A 56 -0.93 23.66 -2.76
C VAL A 56 -1.60 22.30 -2.64
N GLY A 57 -2.94 22.29 -2.80
CA GLY A 57 -3.73 21.07 -2.75
C GLY A 57 -3.86 20.50 -1.35
N ARG A 58 -3.86 19.18 -1.25
CA ARG A 58 -3.98 18.46 0.01
C ARG A 58 -2.86 17.44 0.14
N ARG A 59 -2.58 17.04 1.36
CA ARG A 59 -1.60 15.99 1.62
C ARG A 59 -2.21 14.86 2.44
N LEU A 60 -1.72 13.65 2.19
CA LEU A 60 -2.06 12.47 2.94
C LEU A 60 -0.99 12.28 4.01
N VAL A 61 -1.40 12.15 5.26
CA VAL A 61 -0.50 11.90 6.39
C VAL A 61 -0.81 10.54 6.97
N ILE A 62 0.18 9.66 6.98
CA ILE A 62 0.05 8.30 7.48
C ILE A 62 0.76 8.20 8.81
N SER A 63 0.04 7.71 9.83
CA SER A 63 0.60 7.45 11.16
C SER A 63 1.12 6.02 11.18
N LEU A 64 2.43 5.88 11.36
CA LEU A 64 3.08 4.58 11.39
C LEU A 64 2.83 3.87 12.72
N LYS A 65 3.03 2.57 12.73
CA LYS A 65 2.74 1.73 13.88
C LYS A 65 3.98 0.94 14.29
N TYR A 66 4.29 0.97 15.58
CA TYR A 66 5.39 0.21 16.16
C TYR A 66 4.90 -0.53 17.39
N GLY A 67 5.51 -1.67 17.67
CA GLY A 67 5.20 -2.42 18.88
C GLY A 67 5.87 -1.84 20.13
N ASN A 68 5.59 -2.45 21.28
CA ASN A 68 6.08 -1.98 22.57
C ASN A 68 7.61 -2.00 22.67
N SER A 69 8.26 -2.92 21.95
CA SER A 69 9.72 -3.01 21.88
C SER A 69 10.28 -2.38 20.61
N ARG A 70 9.53 -1.44 20.03
CA ARG A 70 9.88 -0.70 18.81
C ARG A 70 10.00 -1.59 17.57
N GLU A 71 9.41 -2.77 17.59
CA GLU A 71 9.34 -3.61 16.39
C GLU A 71 8.43 -2.96 15.35
N ARG A 72 8.88 -2.98 14.10
CA ARG A 72 8.14 -2.40 12.98
C ARG A 72 6.95 -3.28 12.60
N SER A 73 5.80 -2.67 12.38
CA SER A 73 4.62 -3.38 11.89
C SER A 73 4.75 -3.73 10.41
N ILE A 74 5.52 -2.96 9.65
CA ILE A 74 5.84 -3.25 8.26
C ILE A 74 7.25 -3.82 8.21
N ALA A 75 7.38 -5.12 7.90
CA ALA A 75 8.69 -5.74 7.73
C ALA A 75 9.23 -5.48 6.32
N GLY A 76 8.35 -5.46 5.32
CA GLY A 76 8.73 -5.17 3.96
C GLY A 76 7.57 -4.64 3.15
N ILE A 77 7.89 -3.91 2.11
CA ILE A 77 6.91 -3.35 1.19
C ILE A 77 7.56 -3.28 -0.20
N LYS A 78 6.85 -3.78 -1.21
CA LYS A 78 7.40 -3.92 -2.56
C LYS A 78 6.39 -3.52 -3.62
N ARG A 79 6.82 -2.66 -4.54
CA ARG A 79 6.06 -2.34 -5.74
C ARG A 79 6.16 -3.52 -6.72
N VAL A 80 5.04 -3.99 -7.24
CA VAL A 80 5.00 -5.13 -8.18
C VAL A 80 4.72 -4.64 -9.59
N SER A 81 3.52 -4.17 -9.89
CA SER A 81 3.19 -3.62 -11.20
C SER A 81 3.76 -2.21 -11.33
N LYS A 82 4.42 -1.92 -12.44
CA LYS A 82 5.07 -0.62 -12.69
C LYS A 82 4.58 -0.04 -14.01
N PRO A 83 4.66 1.30 -14.21
CA PRO A 83 4.21 1.89 -15.46
C PRO A 83 4.82 1.28 -16.72
N GLY A 84 6.08 0.86 -16.67
CA GLY A 84 6.78 0.21 -17.79
C GLY A 84 6.62 -1.31 -17.83
N LEU A 85 6.04 -1.91 -16.81
CA LEU A 85 5.92 -3.37 -16.70
C LEU A 85 4.71 -3.71 -15.83
N ARG A 86 3.54 -3.78 -16.44
CA ARG A 86 2.31 -4.09 -15.70
C ARG A 86 2.22 -5.58 -15.37
N VAL A 87 1.76 -5.89 -14.17
CA VAL A 87 1.61 -7.26 -13.68
C VAL A 87 0.16 -7.47 -13.28
N TYR A 88 -0.46 -8.49 -13.88
CA TYR A 88 -1.87 -8.84 -13.62
C TYR A 88 -1.94 -10.27 -13.11
N ALA A 89 -2.97 -10.57 -12.33
CA ALA A 89 -3.27 -11.91 -11.87
C ALA A 89 -4.75 -12.21 -12.08
N LYS A 90 -5.03 -13.43 -12.56
CA LYS A 90 -6.40 -13.91 -12.68
C LYS A 90 -6.88 -14.42 -11.34
N LYS A 91 -8.20 -14.51 -11.15
CA LYS A 91 -8.83 -14.96 -9.90
C LYS A 91 -8.29 -16.29 -9.37
N ASP A 92 -7.84 -17.19 -10.27
CA ASP A 92 -7.34 -18.51 -9.92
C ASP A 92 -5.85 -18.51 -9.56
N ASN A 93 -5.14 -17.43 -9.84
CA ASN A 93 -3.69 -17.32 -9.69
C ASN A 93 -3.28 -16.07 -8.89
N LEU A 94 -4.10 -15.67 -7.93
CA LEU A 94 -3.77 -14.52 -7.10
C LEU A 94 -2.54 -14.82 -6.25
N PRO A 95 -1.59 -13.87 -6.15
CA PRO A 95 -0.38 -14.09 -5.39
C PRO A 95 -0.66 -14.16 -3.89
N ARG A 96 0.14 -14.95 -3.19
CA ARG A 96 0.15 -14.97 -1.73
C ARG A 96 1.49 -14.48 -1.24
N VAL A 97 1.48 -13.59 -0.27
CA VAL A 97 2.70 -13.03 0.30
C VAL A 97 3.02 -13.77 1.59
N LEU A 98 4.20 -14.38 1.66
CA LEU A 98 4.67 -15.17 2.80
C LEU A 98 3.63 -16.22 3.27
N GLY A 99 3.07 -16.96 2.32
CA GLY A 99 2.11 -18.02 2.62
C GLY A 99 0.79 -17.51 3.21
N GLY A 100 0.45 -16.26 3.00
CA GLY A 100 -0.76 -15.63 3.52
C GLY A 100 -0.55 -14.76 4.76
N LEU A 101 0.67 -14.67 5.28
CA LEU A 101 0.98 -13.80 6.42
C LEU A 101 1.02 -12.32 6.02
N GLY A 102 1.45 -12.03 4.78
CA GLY A 102 1.40 -10.68 4.23
C GLY A 102 0.19 -10.49 3.34
N VAL A 103 0.11 -9.36 2.66
CA VAL A 103 -0.98 -9.05 1.75
C VAL A 103 -0.46 -8.57 0.40
N ALA A 104 -1.20 -8.90 -0.65
CA ALA A 104 -1.02 -8.28 -1.95
C ALA A 104 -2.17 -7.28 -2.15
N ILE A 105 -1.86 -6.11 -2.65
CA ILE A 105 -2.86 -5.08 -2.98
C ILE A 105 -3.18 -5.22 -4.46
N ILE A 106 -4.44 -5.52 -4.76
CA ILE A 106 -4.91 -5.82 -6.11
C ILE A 106 -5.89 -4.73 -6.56
N SER A 107 -5.65 -4.15 -7.73
CA SER A 107 -6.59 -3.20 -8.35
C SER A 107 -7.55 -3.98 -9.23
N THR A 108 -8.82 -3.99 -8.84
CA THR A 108 -9.88 -4.71 -9.56
C THR A 108 -10.90 -3.74 -10.13
N SER A 109 -11.82 -4.24 -10.93
CA SER A 109 -12.94 -3.44 -11.44
C SER A 109 -13.84 -2.92 -10.31
N GLY A 110 -13.84 -3.60 -9.16
CA GLY A 110 -14.59 -3.18 -7.97
C GLY A 110 -13.78 -2.36 -6.97
N GLY A 111 -12.59 -1.85 -7.36
CA GLY A 111 -11.72 -1.06 -6.51
C GLY A 111 -10.50 -1.83 -6.02
N LEU A 112 -9.77 -1.24 -5.08
CA LEU A 112 -8.59 -1.88 -4.49
C LEU A 112 -9.01 -2.90 -3.44
N LEU A 113 -8.45 -4.11 -3.55
CA LEU A 113 -8.72 -5.22 -2.63
C LEU A 113 -7.41 -5.87 -2.20
N THR A 114 -7.45 -6.58 -1.08
CA THR A 114 -6.36 -7.50 -0.75
C THR A 114 -6.53 -8.78 -1.58
N ASP A 115 -5.47 -9.59 -1.66
CA ASP A 115 -5.55 -10.89 -2.33
C ASP A 115 -6.64 -11.79 -1.73
N LYS A 116 -6.81 -11.74 -0.41
CA LYS A 116 -7.86 -12.52 0.27
C LYS A 116 -9.27 -12.05 -0.11
N GLN A 117 -9.48 -10.73 -0.16
CA GLN A 117 -10.76 -10.16 -0.57
C GLN A 117 -11.06 -10.46 -2.04
N ALA A 118 -10.06 -10.34 -2.91
CA ALA A 118 -10.21 -10.63 -4.33
C ALA A 118 -10.54 -12.11 -4.56
N ASN A 119 -9.87 -13.01 -3.82
CA ASN A 119 -10.15 -14.44 -3.88
C ASN A 119 -11.58 -14.74 -3.43
N LYS A 120 -12.02 -14.13 -2.34
CA LYS A 120 -13.37 -14.32 -1.82
C LYS A 120 -14.45 -13.86 -2.81
N ARG A 121 -14.19 -12.74 -3.52
CA ARG A 121 -15.11 -12.22 -4.54
C ARG A 121 -14.97 -12.91 -5.89
N GLY A 122 -13.95 -13.73 -6.08
CA GLY A 122 -13.70 -14.41 -7.34
C GLY A 122 -13.29 -13.47 -8.46
N VAL A 123 -12.47 -12.45 -8.16
CA VAL A 123 -11.99 -11.48 -9.15
C VAL A 123 -10.49 -11.41 -9.16
N GLY A 124 -9.92 -11.07 -10.31
CA GLY A 124 -8.51 -10.78 -10.46
C GLY A 124 -8.29 -9.32 -10.81
N GLY A 125 -7.05 -8.92 -11.02
CA GLY A 125 -6.74 -7.56 -11.38
C GLY A 125 -5.26 -7.28 -11.44
N GLU A 126 -4.89 -6.00 -11.42
CA GLU A 126 -3.50 -5.57 -11.43
C GLU A 126 -2.91 -5.71 -10.03
N VAL A 127 -1.76 -6.37 -9.94
CA VAL A 127 -1.06 -6.57 -8.66
C VAL A 127 -0.19 -5.35 -8.42
N LEU A 128 -0.63 -4.46 -7.53
CA LEU A 128 0.05 -3.19 -7.29
C LEU A 128 1.29 -3.34 -6.41
N ALA A 129 1.15 -4.04 -5.29
CA ALA A 129 2.21 -4.11 -4.28
C ALA A 129 2.04 -5.31 -3.37
N TYR A 130 3.15 -5.68 -2.73
CA TYR A 130 3.16 -6.63 -1.61
C TYR A 130 3.55 -5.90 -0.34
N VAL A 131 2.92 -6.27 0.78
CA VAL A 131 3.24 -5.76 2.11
C VAL A 131 3.26 -6.93 3.09
N TRP A 132 4.28 -6.94 3.94
CA TRP A 132 4.39 -7.96 4.99
C TRP A 132 5.10 -7.47 6.23
#